data_7f3d78d8ab1de8b5260e432940948057
#
_entry.id   7f3d78d8ab1de8b5260e432940948057
#
_cell.length_a   1.000
_cell.length_b   1.000
_cell.length_c   1.000
_cell.angle_alpha   90.00
_cell.angle_beta   90.00
_cell.angle_gamma   90.00
#
_symmetry.space_group_name_H-M   'P 1'
#
loop_
_entity.id
_entity.type
_entity.pdbx_description
1 polymer ?
#
loop_
_entity_poly.entity_id
_entity_poly.type
_entity_poly.pdbx_seq_one_letter_code
_entity_poly.pdbx_strand_id
1 'polypeptide(L)'
;MSNIKITLPDNSVKEVSKGISPQDIASLIGPGLSKAVVVSRIDGVLMDLNTKIKKDCNLELFTGETSEGHDTLLHSTAHLMAQAVKELFPKAKISIGPTIENGFYYDFDVEDPFSEDDLLIIEQKMRELASSSQNIFRREVSTEEAIKIFSELGEYYKVEIISQINSEDIITIYSQSEFIDLCRGPHVSNTSKIKYFKLLSTSGAYWRGNENNKMLQRIYGTVFHSKKALNNYLNLLEEAKKRDHRKLGKELKLFTFDTEIGPGLPLWLPNGTVIIEEIEKLAKESERFLGYSQVRTPHVTKEILYQKTGHLPYYKDSMYPAMDIDGTKYFIKPMNCPHHHKLYNAIPRSYKELPIKFSEYGTCYRYEKSGQLFGLMRVRSLQMNDAHIYCTDEQFKDEFLEVCKLYLKYFKIFGIEKYSMRLSLHDKKGLGEKYVNEPKLWLKTEELVREAMIEGNIEFEEVKGEAAFYGPKIDVQIWSAIGKE
;
A
#
# COMPACT_ATOMS: atom_id res chain seq x y z
N MET A 1 -14.71 -23.15 -41.91
CA MET A 1 -14.05 -22.29 -40.92
C MET A 1 -13.18 -23.18 -40.07
N SER A 2 -11.93 -22.85 -39.79
CA SER A 2 -11.06 -23.64 -38.93
C SER A 2 -11.51 -23.55 -37.47
N ASN A 3 -11.65 -24.65 -36.80
CA ASN A 3 -11.93 -24.71 -35.38
C ASN A 3 -10.64 -24.52 -34.58
N ILE A 4 -10.78 -24.01 -33.36
CA ILE A 4 -9.74 -23.89 -32.36
C ILE A 4 -10.22 -24.54 -31.04
N LYS A 5 -9.27 -24.95 -30.21
CA LYS A 5 -9.51 -25.56 -28.91
C LYS A 5 -9.27 -24.55 -27.79
N ILE A 6 -10.26 -24.38 -26.92
CA ILE A 6 -10.17 -23.51 -25.74
C ILE A 6 -10.21 -24.42 -24.51
N THR A 7 -9.13 -24.39 -23.72
CA THR A 7 -9.02 -25.10 -22.45
C THR A 7 -9.46 -24.16 -21.32
N LEU A 8 -10.43 -24.60 -20.51
CA LEU A 8 -10.91 -23.87 -19.33
C LEU A 8 -10.18 -24.32 -18.05
N PRO A 9 -10.29 -23.59 -16.93
CA PRO A 9 -9.58 -23.91 -15.68
C PRO A 9 -9.88 -25.29 -15.08
N ASP A 10 -11.06 -25.86 -15.40
CA ASP A 10 -11.46 -27.20 -15.02
C ASP A 10 -10.91 -28.31 -15.96
N ASN A 11 -9.98 -27.95 -16.85
CA ASN A 11 -9.41 -28.79 -17.91
C ASN A 11 -10.43 -29.26 -19.00
N SER A 12 -11.65 -28.73 -18.98
CA SER A 12 -12.59 -28.97 -20.08
C SER A 12 -12.14 -28.26 -21.37
N VAL A 13 -12.30 -28.91 -22.51
CA VAL A 13 -11.92 -28.35 -23.81
C VAL A 13 -13.18 -28.10 -24.63
N LYS A 14 -13.30 -26.85 -25.14
CA LYS A 14 -14.37 -26.49 -26.08
C LYS A 14 -13.79 -26.27 -27.47
N GLU A 15 -14.35 -26.98 -28.46
CA GLU A 15 -14.05 -26.67 -29.87
C GLU A 15 -15.00 -25.60 -30.39
N VAL A 16 -14.42 -24.51 -30.89
CA VAL A 16 -15.17 -23.34 -31.31
C VAL A 16 -14.57 -22.74 -32.58
N SER A 17 -15.31 -21.90 -33.29
CA SER A 17 -14.83 -21.25 -34.50
C SER A 17 -13.73 -20.26 -34.20
N LYS A 18 -12.67 -20.24 -35.02
CA LYS A 18 -11.61 -19.24 -34.97
C LYS A 18 -12.18 -17.82 -35.08
N GLY A 19 -11.72 -16.91 -34.20
CA GLY A 19 -12.21 -15.55 -34.13
C GLY A 19 -13.36 -15.33 -33.13
N ILE A 20 -13.75 -16.36 -32.37
CA ILE A 20 -14.67 -16.22 -31.24
C ILE A 20 -14.07 -15.31 -30.16
N SER A 21 -14.92 -14.63 -29.38
CA SER A 21 -14.48 -13.82 -28.25
C SER A 21 -14.70 -14.51 -26.90
N PRO A 22 -13.96 -14.14 -25.85
CA PRO A 22 -14.24 -14.60 -24.49
C PRO A 22 -15.70 -14.33 -24.02
N GLN A 23 -16.30 -13.22 -24.44
CA GLN A 23 -17.71 -12.93 -24.18
C GLN A 23 -18.66 -13.96 -24.82
N ASP A 24 -18.38 -14.38 -26.06
CA ASP A 24 -19.16 -15.39 -26.75
C ASP A 24 -19.01 -16.76 -26.04
N ILE A 25 -17.79 -17.11 -25.59
CA ILE A 25 -17.53 -18.34 -24.83
C ILE A 25 -18.26 -18.31 -23.47
N ALA A 26 -18.27 -17.17 -22.77
CA ALA A 26 -19.03 -17.01 -21.55
C ALA A 26 -20.54 -17.25 -21.79
N SER A 27 -21.04 -16.81 -22.93
CA SER A 27 -22.44 -17.01 -23.33
C SER A 27 -22.77 -18.48 -23.64
N LEU A 28 -21.82 -19.23 -24.23
CA LEU A 28 -21.93 -20.68 -24.47
C LEU A 28 -21.86 -21.51 -23.18
N ILE A 29 -21.19 -20.98 -22.13
CA ILE A 29 -21.15 -21.64 -20.81
C ILE A 29 -22.46 -21.42 -20.06
N GLY A 30 -22.97 -20.18 -20.07
CA GLY A 30 -24.26 -19.90 -19.45
C GLY A 30 -24.58 -18.40 -19.33
N PRO A 31 -25.88 -18.06 -19.32
CA PRO A 31 -26.33 -16.65 -19.31
C PRO A 31 -25.95 -15.91 -18.03
N GLY A 32 -25.83 -16.60 -16.90
CA GLY A 32 -25.38 -16.01 -15.64
C GLY A 32 -23.93 -15.52 -15.73
N LEU A 33 -23.02 -16.40 -16.21
CA LEU A 33 -21.60 -16.05 -16.39
C LEU A 33 -21.44 -14.95 -17.43
N SER A 34 -22.14 -15.01 -18.56
CA SER A 34 -22.12 -14.00 -19.62
C SER A 34 -22.45 -12.59 -19.11
N LYS A 35 -23.37 -12.48 -18.15
CA LYS A 35 -23.73 -11.21 -17.51
C LYS A 35 -22.69 -10.76 -16.48
N ALA A 36 -22.12 -11.70 -15.73
CA ALA A 36 -21.24 -11.40 -14.60
C ALA A 36 -19.78 -11.18 -15.00
N VAL A 37 -19.30 -11.81 -16.09
CA VAL A 37 -17.92 -11.71 -16.55
C VAL A 37 -17.58 -10.28 -16.98
N VAL A 38 -16.40 -9.82 -16.61
CA VAL A 38 -15.92 -8.44 -16.89
C VAL A 38 -14.59 -8.42 -17.62
N VAL A 39 -13.75 -9.43 -17.45
CA VAL A 39 -12.43 -9.54 -18.09
C VAL A 39 -12.05 -11.01 -18.26
N SER A 40 -11.10 -11.29 -19.15
CA SER A 40 -10.56 -12.62 -19.40
C SER A 40 -9.05 -12.66 -19.27
N ARG A 41 -8.49 -13.86 -19.04
CA ARG A 41 -7.05 -14.13 -19.18
C ARG A 41 -6.86 -15.18 -20.26
N ILE A 42 -6.05 -14.87 -21.28
CA ILE A 42 -5.74 -15.74 -22.40
C ILE A 42 -4.25 -16.06 -22.34
N ASP A 43 -3.89 -17.32 -22.19
CA ASP A 43 -2.49 -17.78 -22.05
C ASP A 43 -1.69 -16.97 -21.01
N GLY A 44 -2.29 -16.67 -19.86
CA GLY A 44 -1.67 -15.92 -18.76
C GLY A 44 -1.75 -14.39 -18.86
N VAL A 45 -2.26 -13.81 -19.97
CA VAL A 45 -2.36 -12.36 -20.17
C VAL A 45 -3.80 -11.89 -20.03
N LEU A 46 -4.05 -10.85 -19.21
CA LEU A 46 -5.37 -10.24 -19.08
C LEU A 46 -5.75 -9.49 -20.37
N MET A 47 -6.95 -9.74 -20.86
CA MET A 47 -7.48 -9.25 -22.13
C MET A 47 -8.96 -8.85 -22.01
N ASP A 48 -9.36 -7.88 -22.85
CA ASP A 48 -10.74 -7.49 -23.01
C ASP A 48 -11.61 -8.67 -23.48
N LEU A 49 -12.87 -8.70 -23.03
CA LEU A 49 -13.81 -9.77 -23.41
C LEU A 49 -14.13 -9.80 -24.91
N ASN A 50 -13.92 -8.72 -25.63
CA ASN A 50 -14.15 -8.60 -27.08
C ASN A 50 -12.94 -9.02 -27.93
N THR A 51 -11.82 -9.43 -27.29
CA THR A 51 -10.60 -9.90 -28.00
C THR A 51 -10.91 -11.13 -28.86
N LYS A 52 -10.46 -11.11 -30.11
CA LYS A 52 -10.68 -12.24 -31.02
C LYS A 52 -9.61 -13.30 -30.88
N ILE A 53 -10.00 -14.51 -30.44
CA ILE A 53 -9.13 -15.66 -30.25
C ILE A 53 -8.86 -16.32 -31.59
N LYS A 54 -7.57 -16.40 -32.00
CA LYS A 54 -7.16 -16.85 -33.33
C LYS A 54 -6.42 -18.20 -33.35
N LYS A 55 -6.09 -18.75 -32.17
CA LYS A 55 -5.33 -20.01 -31.99
C LYS A 55 -5.85 -20.75 -30.76
N ASP A 56 -5.46 -22.00 -30.61
CA ASP A 56 -5.69 -22.76 -29.37
C ASP A 56 -5.10 -22.01 -28.18
N CYS A 57 -5.81 -21.97 -27.04
CA CYS A 57 -5.35 -21.25 -25.85
C CYS A 57 -6.02 -21.76 -24.56
N ASN A 58 -5.43 -21.38 -23.44
CA ASN A 58 -6.05 -21.45 -22.12
C ASN A 58 -6.85 -20.17 -21.87
N LEU A 59 -8.08 -20.31 -21.39
CA LEU A 59 -8.97 -19.18 -21.13
C LEU A 59 -9.53 -19.24 -19.71
N GLU A 60 -9.32 -18.16 -18.95
CA GLU A 60 -9.97 -17.92 -17.66
C GLU A 60 -10.91 -16.71 -17.80
N LEU A 61 -12.05 -16.78 -17.12
CA LEU A 61 -13.08 -15.73 -17.14
C LEU A 61 -13.31 -15.20 -15.73
N PHE A 62 -13.16 -13.88 -15.54
CA PHE A 62 -13.23 -13.24 -14.24
C PHE A 62 -14.49 -12.39 -14.12
N THR A 63 -15.19 -12.54 -13.01
CA THR A 63 -16.34 -11.71 -12.63
C THR A 63 -15.86 -10.52 -11.79
N GLY A 64 -16.73 -9.53 -11.58
CA GLY A 64 -16.41 -8.40 -10.73
C GLY A 64 -16.17 -8.72 -9.23
N GLU A 65 -16.33 -9.97 -8.82
CA GLU A 65 -16.02 -10.44 -7.46
C GLU A 65 -14.55 -10.85 -7.28
N THR A 66 -13.88 -11.20 -8.38
CA THR A 66 -12.46 -11.55 -8.35
C THR A 66 -11.60 -10.29 -8.32
N SER A 67 -10.35 -10.39 -7.87
CA SER A 67 -9.39 -9.27 -7.86
C SER A 67 -9.23 -8.65 -9.24
N GLU A 68 -8.96 -9.48 -10.26
CA GLU A 68 -8.75 -9.05 -11.65
C GLU A 68 -10.01 -8.37 -12.23
N GLY A 69 -11.19 -8.92 -11.90
CA GLY A 69 -12.45 -8.33 -12.34
C GLY A 69 -12.76 -7.02 -11.63
N HIS A 70 -12.47 -6.93 -10.33
CA HIS A 70 -12.63 -5.69 -9.57
C HIS A 70 -11.70 -4.58 -10.07
N ASP A 71 -10.43 -4.89 -10.31
CA ASP A 71 -9.45 -3.94 -10.85
C ASP A 71 -9.88 -3.43 -12.24
N THR A 72 -10.41 -4.33 -13.08
CA THR A 72 -10.95 -3.95 -14.40
C THR A 72 -12.17 -3.03 -14.29
N LEU A 73 -13.05 -3.27 -13.32
CA LEU A 73 -14.19 -2.38 -13.03
C LEU A 73 -13.71 -1.01 -12.56
N LEU A 74 -12.77 -0.95 -11.62
CA LEU A 74 -12.18 0.29 -11.12
C LEU A 74 -11.58 1.11 -12.26
N HIS A 75 -10.75 0.48 -13.09
CA HIS A 75 -10.10 1.10 -14.22
C HIS A 75 -11.11 1.66 -15.24
N SER A 76 -12.10 0.86 -15.60
CA SER A 76 -13.14 1.29 -16.54
C SER A 76 -14.02 2.39 -15.98
N THR A 77 -14.24 2.41 -14.66
CA THR A 77 -15.01 3.46 -14.00
C THR A 77 -14.24 4.79 -13.96
N ALA A 78 -12.90 4.74 -13.85
CA ALA A 78 -12.06 5.93 -13.99
C ALA A 78 -12.22 6.58 -15.36
N HIS A 79 -12.27 5.79 -16.44
CA HIS A 79 -12.52 6.29 -17.79
C HIS A 79 -13.95 6.81 -17.98
N LEU A 80 -14.95 6.15 -17.39
CA LEU A 80 -16.33 6.64 -17.37
C LEU A 80 -16.45 8.00 -16.68
N MET A 81 -15.72 8.20 -15.59
CA MET A 81 -15.63 9.49 -14.90
C MET A 81 -14.94 10.54 -15.77
N ALA A 82 -13.85 10.19 -16.43
CA ALA A 82 -13.15 11.10 -17.34
C ALA A 82 -14.04 11.56 -18.49
N GLN A 83 -14.82 10.65 -19.08
CA GLN A 83 -15.83 10.99 -20.09
C GLN A 83 -16.88 11.95 -19.51
N ALA A 84 -17.44 11.65 -18.35
CA ALA A 84 -18.46 12.50 -17.70
C ALA A 84 -17.92 13.92 -17.45
N VAL A 85 -16.68 14.02 -16.95
CA VAL A 85 -16.02 15.32 -16.73
C VAL A 85 -15.83 16.07 -18.07
N LYS A 86 -15.36 15.40 -19.10
CA LYS A 86 -15.15 16.03 -20.43
C LYS A 86 -16.45 16.54 -21.05
N GLU A 87 -17.57 15.81 -20.85
CA GLU A 87 -18.87 16.24 -21.39
C GLU A 87 -19.47 17.42 -20.60
N LEU A 88 -19.25 17.47 -19.27
CA LEU A 88 -19.74 18.56 -18.41
C LEU A 88 -18.80 19.77 -18.40
N PHE A 89 -17.50 19.54 -18.49
CA PHE A 89 -16.45 20.54 -18.43
C PHE A 89 -15.52 20.41 -19.67
N PRO A 90 -15.95 20.85 -20.87
CA PRO A 90 -15.20 20.61 -22.12
C PRO A 90 -13.77 21.20 -22.13
N LYS A 91 -13.51 22.24 -21.34
CA LYS A 91 -12.18 22.84 -21.19
C LYS A 91 -11.23 22.03 -20.31
N ALA A 92 -11.74 21.14 -19.46
CA ALA A 92 -10.92 20.30 -18.61
C ALA A 92 -9.96 19.44 -19.45
N LYS A 93 -8.69 19.35 -19.05
CA LYS A 93 -7.70 18.46 -19.66
C LYS A 93 -7.52 17.23 -18.79
N ILE A 94 -7.48 16.08 -19.44
CA ILE A 94 -7.31 14.80 -18.75
C ILE A 94 -5.83 14.41 -18.68
N SER A 95 -5.41 13.84 -17.53
CA SER A 95 -4.04 13.37 -17.38
C SER A 95 -3.97 11.85 -17.20
N ILE A 96 -3.95 11.34 -15.99
CA ILE A 96 -3.88 9.91 -15.66
C ILE A 96 -4.97 9.50 -14.68
N GLY A 97 -5.45 8.26 -14.80
CA GLY A 97 -6.49 7.68 -13.94
C GLY A 97 -6.17 6.26 -13.50
N PRO A 98 -5.17 6.04 -12.62
CA PRO A 98 -4.83 4.71 -12.13
C PRO A 98 -5.85 4.19 -11.11
N THR A 99 -5.86 2.88 -10.97
CA THR A 99 -6.52 2.20 -9.85
C THR A 99 -5.66 2.26 -8.60
N ILE A 100 -6.33 2.24 -7.47
CA ILE A 100 -5.75 2.09 -6.13
C ILE A 100 -6.54 1.01 -5.39
N GLU A 101 -6.10 0.62 -4.23
CA GLU A 101 -6.81 -0.38 -3.42
C GLU A 101 -8.28 0.04 -3.17
N ASN A 102 -9.22 -0.78 -3.63
CA ASN A 102 -10.68 -0.55 -3.56
C ASN A 102 -11.17 0.78 -4.14
N GLY A 103 -10.37 1.42 -5.01
CA GLY A 103 -10.73 2.71 -5.57
C GLY A 103 -9.98 3.05 -6.85
N PHE A 104 -10.28 4.20 -7.37
CA PHE A 104 -9.59 4.81 -8.49
C PHE A 104 -9.52 6.32 -8.28
N TYR A 105 -8.65 6.97 -9.01
CA TYR A 105 -8.70 8.42 -9.16
C TYR A 105 -8.44 8.82 -10.62
N TYR A 106 -8.73 10.07 -10.92
CA TYR A 106 -8.32 10.68 -12.18
C TYR A 106 -7.93 12.13 -11.93
N ASP A 107 -6.86 12.58 -12.58
CA ASP A 107 -6.33 13.94 -12.45
C ASP A 107 -6.78 14.79 -13.64
N PHE A 108 -7.32 15.96 -13.33
CA PHE A 108 -7.87 16.92 -14.27
C PHE A 108 -7.17 18.27 -14.13
N ASP A 109 -6.83 18.88 -15.25
CA ASP A 109 -6.46 20.29 -15.29
C ASP A 109 -7.70 21.11 -15.60
N VAL A 110 -8.13 21.89 -14.61
CA VAL A 110 -9.32 22.74 -14.66
C VAL A 110 -8.99 24.16 -14.21
N GLU A 111 -9.78 25.14 -14.66
CA GLU A 111 -9.62 26.54 -14.25
C GLU A 111 -10.08 26.72 -12.78
N ASP A 112 -11.25 26.22 -12.45
CA ASP A 112 -11.83 26.27 -11.10
C ASP A 112 -11.81 24.88 -10.45
N PRO A 113 -11.43 24.75 -9.17
CA PRO A 113 -11.44 23.48 -8.45
C PRO A 113 -12.86 22.90 -8.35
N PHE A 114 -12.97 21.57 -8.48
CA PHE A 114 -14.24 20.88 -8.29
C PHE A 114 -14.76 21.00 -6.86
N SER A 115 -16.03 21.37 -6.72
CA SER A 115 -16.77 21.38 -5.47
C SER A 115 -17.41 20.02 -5.15
N GLU A 116 -17.98 19.87 -3.94
CA GLU A 116 -18.78 18.69 -3.59
C GLU A 116 -20.04 18.56 -4.45
N ASP A 117 -20.64 19.69 -4.85
CA ASP A 117 -21.81 19.70 -5.74
C ASP A 117 -21.45 19.24 -7.15
N ASP A 118 -20.27 19.60 -7.65
CA ASP A 118 -19.77 19.10 -8.93
C ASP A 118 -19.61 17.58 -8.92
N LEU A 119 -19.17 16.98 -7.81
CA LEU A 119 -19.09 15.52 -7.70
C LEU A 119 -20.46 14.85 -7.86
N LEU A 120 -21.53 15.45 -7.33
CA LEU A 120 -22.88 14.92 -7.49
C LEU A 120 -23.34 14.99 -8.94
N ILE A 121 -23.06 16.09 -9.62
CA ILE A 121 -23.40 16.30 -11.03
C ILE A 121 -22.62 15.32 -11.92
N ILE A 122 -21.31 15.17 -11.68
CA ILE A 122 -20.44 14.23 -12.40
C ILE A 122 -20.93 12.79 -12.17
N GLU A 123 -21.24 12.40 -10.93
CA GLU A 123 -21.75 11.06 -10.61
C GLU A 123 -23.09 10.78 -11.32
N GLN A 124 -24.00 11.76 -11.38
CA GLN A 124 -25.25 11.63 -12.11
C GLN A 124 -25.01 11.42 -13.61
N LYS A 125 -24.08 12.20 -14.20
CA LYS A 125 -23.69 12.05 -15.61
C LYS A 125 -23.06 10.66 -15.88
N MET A 126 -22.22 10.17 -14.99
CA MET A 126 -21.68 8.81 -15.07
C MET A 126 -22.80 7.75 -15.08
N ARG A 127 -23.86 7.92 -14.28
CA ARG A 127 -25.02 7.01 -14.28
C ARG A 127 -25.76 7.01 -15.61
N GLU A 128 -25.92 8.17 -16.24
CA GLU A 128 -26.53 8.31 -17.57
C GLU A 128 -25.68 7.58 -18.62
N LEU A 129 -24.36 7.81 -18.62
CA LEU A 129 -23.41 7.16 -19.54
C LEU A 129 -23.36 5.64 -19.34
N ALA A 130 -23.38 5.16 -18.11
CA ALA A 130 -23.46 3.73 -17.83
C ALA A 130 -24.75 3.12 -18.36
N SER A 131 -25.88 3.81 -18.20
CA SER A 131 -27.20 3.37 -18.65
C SER A 131 -27.35 3.40 -20.18
N SER A 132 -26.61 4.26 -20.88
CA SER A 132 -26.63 4.34 -22.35
C SER A 132 -25.96 3.16 -23.03
N SER A 133 -25.30 2.28 -22.26
CA SER A 133 -24.75 1.00 -22.71
C SER A 133 -23.77 1.12 -23.89
N GLN A 134 -22.79 1.99 -23.76
CA GLN A 134 -21.76 2.23 -24.78
C GLN A 134 -20.75 1.10 -24.83
N ASN A 135 -20.43 0.61 -26.02
CA ASN A 135 -19.35 -0.34 -26.21
C ASN A 135 -18.00 0.33 -26.05
N ILE A 136 -17.05 -0.39 -25.45
CA ILE A 136 -15.67 0.05 -25.28
C ILE A 136 -14.80 -0.72 -26.27
N PHE A 137 -14.05 0.02 -27.08
CA PHE A 137 -13.21 -0.53 -28.14
C PHE A 137 -11.74 -0.21 -27.89
N ARG A 138 -10.89 -1.23 -28.01
CA ARG A 138 -9.44 -1.13 -27.98
C ARG A 138 -8.90 -1.01 -29.40
N ARG A 139 -7.98 -0.10 -29.62
CA ARG A 139 -7.26 0.07 -30.89
C ARG A 139 -5.76 0.23 -30.63
N GLU A 140 -4.95 -0.44 -31.44
CA GLU A 140 -3.50 -0.24 -31.49
C GLU A 140 -3.19 0.80 -32.55
N VAL A 141 -2.30 1.74 -32.22
CA VAL A 141 -1.92 2.86 -33.09
C VAL A 141 -0.42 3.09 -33.03
N SER A 142 0.15 3.74 -34.07
CA SER A 142 1.53 4.19 -34.00
C SER A 142 1.69 5.40 -33.06
N THR A 143 2.92 5.67 -32.64
CA THR A 143 3.25 6.85 -31.84
C THR A 143 2.81 8.15 -32.52
N GLU A 144 3.06 8.29 -33.83
CA GLU A 144 2.69 9.46 -34.59
C GLU A 144 1.17 9.63 -34.69
N GLU A 145 0.43 8.53 -34.89
CA GLU A 145 -1.03 8.55 -34.94
C GLU A 145 -1.61 8.95 -33.59
N ALA A 146 -1.07 8.39 -32.49
CA ALA A 146 -1.48 8.73 -31.13
C ALA A 146 -1.24 10.21 -30.81
N ILE A 147 -0.05 10.73 -31.09
CA ILE A 147 0.28 12.15 -30.90
C ILE A 147 -0.69 13.04 -31.69
N LYS A 148 -0.98 12.69 -32.96
CA LYS A 148 -1.92 13.44 -33.76
C LYS A 148 -3.32 13.48 -33.17
N ILE A 149 -3.87 12.33 -32.76
CA ILE A 149 -5.19 12.23 -32.15
C ILE A 149 -5.29 13.09 -30.88
N PHE A 150 -4.36 12.95 -29.94
CA PHE A 150 -4.42 13.69 -28.68
C PHE A 150 -4.08 15.19 -28.84
N SER A 151 -3.28 15.55 -29.85
CA SER A 151 -3.06 16.95 -30.20
C SER A 151 -4.32 17.62 -30.76
N GLU A 152 -5.05 16.94 -31.65
CA GLU A 152 -6.33 17.43 -32.22
C GLU A 152 -7.41 17.56 -31.11
N LEU A 153 -7.42 16.65 -30.10
CA LEU A 153 -8.27 16.74 -28.92
C LEU A 153 -7.80 17.79 -27.91
N GLY A 154 -6.60 18.36 -28.10
CA GLY A 154 -6.00 19.32 -27.17
C GLY A 154 -5.59 18.73 -25.82
N GLU A 155 -5.34 17.41 -25.77
CA GLU A 155 -4.96 16.68 -24.54
C GLU A 155 -3.44 16.59 -24.40
N TYR A 156 -2.80 17.74 -24.10
CA TYR A 156 -1.34 17.87 -24.08
C TYR A 156 -0.64 16.98 -23.03
N TYR A 157 -1.29 16.63 -21.90
CA TYR A 157 -0.73 15.67 -20.93
C TYR A 157 -0.58 14.28 -21.54
N LYS A 158 -1.53 13.85 -22.39
CA LYS A 158 -1.43 12.58 -23.12
C LYS A 158 -0.30 12.63 -24.15
N VAL A 159 -0.16 13.73 -24.86
CA VAL A 159 0.95 13.93 -25.81
C VAL A 159 2.31 13.85 -25.08
N GLU A 160 2.42 14.50 -23.91
CA GLU A 160 3.65 14.44 -23.10
C GLU A 160 3.96 13.01 -22.64
N ILE A 161 2.95 12.24 -22.21
CA ILE A 161 3.13 10.84 -21.81
C ILE A 161 3.60 10.00 -23.00
N ILE A 162 2.94 10.13 -24.15
CA ILE A 162 3.26 9.38 -25.36
C ILE A 162 4.69 9.65 -25.83
N SER A 163 5.15 10.90 -25.76
CA SER A 163 6.51 11.27 -26.19
C SER A 163 7.63 10.63 -25.35
N GLN A 164 7.31 10.05 -24.20
CA GLN A 164 8.25 9.36 -23.29
C GLN A 164 8.19 7.83 -23.42
N ILE A 165 7.24 7.31 -24.19
CA ILE A 165 7.14 5.88 -24.51
C ILE A 165 8.16 5.58 -25.61
N ASN A 166 8.86 4.44 -25.52
CA ASN A 166 9.79 4.03 -26.57
C ASN A 166 9.05 3.89 -27.91
N SER A 167 9.66 4.35 -28.98
CA SER A 167 9.05 4.32 -30.32
C SER A 167 8.75 2.92 -30.86
N GLU A 168 9.34 1.88 -30.27
CA GLU A 168 9.11 0.47 -30.61
C GLU A 168 7.90 -0.14 -29.85
N ASP A 169 7.39 0.53 -28.82
CA ASP A 169 6.26 0.05 -28.03
C ASP A 169 4.93 0.32 -28.76
N ILE A 170 4.04 -0.67 -28.72
CA ILE A 170 2.69 -0.53 -29.26
C ILE A 170 1.87 0.37 -28.33
N ILE A 171 1.34 1.46 -28.86
CA ILE A 171 0.44 2.35 -28.15
C ILE A 171 -0.99 1.87 -28.33
N THR A 172 -1.71 1.78 -27.21
CA THR A 172 -3.12 1.41 -27.20
C THR A 172 -3.98 2.57 -26.75
N ILE A 173 -5.09 2.75 -27.44
CA ILE A 173 -6.14 3.72 -27.09
C ILE A 173 -7.46 3.00 -26.94
N TYR A 174 -8.29 3.53 -26.07
CA TYR A 174 -9.64 3.04 -25.85
C TYR A 174 -10.64 4.13 -26.18
N SER A 175 -11.72 3.74 -26.86
CA SER A 175 -12.82 4.65 -27.20
C SER A 175 -14.15 4.13 -26.65
N GLN A 176 -14.94 5.05 -26.13
CA GLN A 176 -16.34 4.82 -25.72
C GLN A 176 -17.16 6.01 -26.24
N SER A 177 -18.00 5.78 -27.25
CA SER A 177 -18.63 6.85 -28.03
C SER A 177 -17.56 7.81 -28.56
N GLU A 178 -17.72 9.12 -28.35
CA GLU A 178 -16.79 10.16 -28.78
C GLU A 178 -15.56 10.33 -27.84
N PHE A 179 -15.58 9.71 -26.66
CA PHE A 179 -14.48 9.80 -25.71
C PHE A 179 -13.35 8.84 -26.10
N ILE A 180 -12.11 9.36 -26.15
CA ILE A 180 -10.91 8.59 -26.44
C ILE A 180 -9.89 8.83 -25.33
N ASP A 181 -9.27 7.74 -24.85
CA ASP A 181 -8.22 7.82 -23.83
C ASP A 181 -7.01 6.93 -24.17
N LEU A 182 -5.83 7.36 -23.72
CA LEU A 182 -4.58 6.61 -23.79
C LEU A 182 -4.57 5.60 -22.64
N CYS A 183 -4.56 4.30 -22.95
CA CYS A 183 -4.63 3.28 -21.92
C CYS A 183 -4.10 1.93 -22.41
N ARG A 184 -3.50 1.17 -21.48
CA ARG A 184 -3.05 -0.22 -21.74
C ARG A 184 -4.18 -1.24 -21.62
N GLY A 185 -5.26 -0.91 -20.91
CA GLY A 185 -6.35 -1.83 -20.59
C GLY A 185 -5.96 -2.90 -19.54
N PRO A 186 -6.75 -3.99 -19.40
CA PRO A 186 -8.03 -4.18 -20.08
C PRO A 186 -9.18 -3.35 -19.50
N HIS A 187 -10.27 -3.26 -20.26
CA HIS A 187 -11.52 -2.63 -19.86
C HIS A 187 -12.72 -3.58 -19.96
N VAL A 188 -13.82 -3.22 -19.29
CA VAL A 188 -15.10 -3.91 -19.51
C VAL A 188 -15.56 -3.70 -20.94
N SER A 189 -16.31 -4.67 -21.50
CA SER A 189 -16.77 -4.62 -22.89
C SER A 189 -17.80 -3.52 -23.17
N ASN A 190 -18.50 -3.07 -22.12
CA ASN A 190 -19.61 -2.11 -22.24
C ASN A 190 -19.81 -1.36 -20.93
N THR A 191 -20.15 -0.06 -21.00
CA THR A 191 -20.37 0.80 -19.83
C THR A 191 -21.49 0.32 -18.90
N SER A 192 -22.47 -0.43 -19.41
CA SER A 192 -23.55 -1.02 -18.61
C SER A 192 -23.09 -2.05 -17.57
N LYS A 193 -21.84 -2.53 -17.63
CA LYS A 193 -21.21 -3.36 -16.61
C LYS A 193 -20.88 -2.56 -15.35
N ILE A 194 -20.74 -1.22 -15.44
CA ILE A 194 -20.38 -0.31 -14.37
C ILE A 194 -21.67 0.20 -13.70
N LYS A 195 -22.09 -0.42 -12.59
CA LYS A 195 -23.41 -0.15 -11.98
C LYS A 195 -23.36 0.48 -10.60
N TYR A 196 -22.45 0.03 -9.75
CA TYR A 196 -22.46 0.35 -8.31
C TYR A 196 -21.19 1.09 -7.95
N PHE A 197 -21.14 2.38 -8.26
CA PHE A 197 -20.01 3.27 -8.03
C PHE A 197 -20.41 4.48 -7.18
N LYS A 198 -19.40 5.13 -6.60
CA LYS A 198 -19.53 6.36 -5.83
C LYS A 198 -18.29 7.23 -6.03
N LEU A 199 -18.48 8.52 -6.26
CA LEU A 199 -17.41 9.50 -6.13
C LEU A 199 -17.24 9.88 -4.65
N LEU A 200 -15.99 9.95 -4.16
CA LEU A 200 -15.70 10.02 -2.73
C LEU A 200 -15.25 11.41 -2.29
N SER A 201 -14.30 12.01 -3.02
CA SER A 201 -13.70 13.29 -2.64
C SER A 201 -12.88 13.89 -3.78
N THR A 202 -12.49 15.15 -3.59
CA THR A 202 -11.50 15.85 -4.43
C THR A 202 -10.26 16.22 -3.62
N SER A 203 -9.13 16.37 -4.29
CA SER A 203 -7.90 16.95 -3.73
C SER A 203 -7.04 17.60 -4.80
N GLY A 204 -6.14 18.50 -4.41
CA GLY A 204 -5.05 18.94 -5.27
C GLY A 204 -3.97 17.86 -5.39
N ALA A 205 -3.37 17.74 -6.57
CA ALA A 205 -2.24 16.86 -6.81
C ALA A 205 -1.30 17.48 -7.84
N TYR A 206 -0.01 17.59 -7.53
CA TYR A 206 0.96 18.09 -8.49
C TYR A 206 1.20 17.08 -9.61
N TRP A 207 1.24 17.56 -10.86
CA TRP A 207 1.58 16.72 -12.00
C TRP A 207 2.87 15.95 -11.77
N ARG A 208 2.80 14.61 -11.88
CA ARG A 208 3.92 13.69 -11.59
C ARG A 208 4.50 13.79 -10.17
N GLY A 209 3.72 14.27 -9.22
CA GLY A 209 4.16 14.38 -7.81
C GLY A 209 5.27 15.42 -7.57
N ASN A 210 5.55 16.29 -8.54
CA ASN A 210 6.57 17.33 -8.41
C ASN A 210 5.91 18.67 -8.10
N GLU A 211 6.22 19.28 -6.96
CA GLU A 211 5.67 20.55 -6.48
C GLU A 211 5.96 21.76 -7.40
N ASN A 212 6.95 21.65 -8.29
CA ASN A 212 7.24 22.67 -9.30
C ASN A 212 6.33 22.59 -10.53
N ASN A 213 5.57 21.52 -10.68
CA ASN A 213 4.63 21.35 -11.78
C ASN A 213 3.25 21.90 -11.42
N LYS A 214 2.39 22.03 -12.42
CA LYS A 214 1.02 22.51 -12.23
C LYS A 214 0.25 21.62 -11.25
N MET A 215 -0.51 22.25 -10.36
CA MET A 215 -1.44 21.56 -9.48
C MET A 215 -2.71 21.20 -10.27
N LEU A 216 -3.02 19.92 -10.32
CA LEU A 216 -4.23 19.34 -10.94
C LEU A 216 -5.27 19.08 -9.87
N GLN A 217 -6.52 18.91 -10.29
CA GLN A 217 -7.61 18.47 -9.43
C GLN A 217 -7.81 16.97 -9.59
N ARG A 218 -7.70 16.26 -8.49
CA ARG A 218 -7.87 14.80 -8.41
C ARG A 218 -9.24 14.46 -7.87
N ILE A 219 -10.00 13.64 -8.57
CA ILE A 219 -11.28 13.08 -8.10
C ILE A 219 -11.06 11.62 -7.74
N TYR A 220 -11.45 11.22 -6.53
CA TYR A 220 -11.44 9.84 -6.07
C TYR A 220 -12.82 9.20 -6.21
N GLY A 221 -12.84 7.94 -6.58
CA GLY A 221 -14.07 7.15 -6.65
C GLY A 221 -13.83 5.67 -6.35
N THR A 222 -14.93 4.93 -6.27
CA THR A 222 -14.95 3.48 -6.08
C THR A 222 -16.07 2.84 -6.87
N VAL A 223 -15.95 1.54 -7.15
CA VAL A 223 -17.00 0.73 -7.78
C VAL A 223 -16.95 -0.68 -7.22
N PHE A 224 -18.11 -1.34 -7.16
CA PHE A 224 -18.20 -2.74 -6.73
C PHE A 224 -19.14 -3.52 -7.65
N HIS A 225 -19.01 -4.84 -7.65
CA HIS A 225 -19.86 -5.75 -8.42
C HIS A 225 -21.34 -5.74 -8.00
N SER A 226 -21.63 -5.34 -6.76
CA SER A 226 -22.98 -5.30 -6.21
C SER A 226 -23.24 -4.08 -5.31
N LYS A 227 -24.52 -3.70 -5.19
CA LYS A 227 -24.95 -2.61 -4.29
C LYS A 227 -24.61 -2.92 -2.83
N LYS A 228 -24.72 -4.19 -2.42
CA LYS A 228 -24.38 -4.62 -1.06
C LYS A 228 -22.90 -4.42 -0.76
N ALA A 229 -22.02 -4.82 -1.69
CA ALA A 229 -20.58 -4.64 -1.53
C ALA A 229 -20.21 -3.14 -1.47
N LEU A 230 -20.77 -2.30 -2.34
CA LEU A 230 -20.56 -0.85 -2.29
C LEU A 230 -21.02 -0.26 -0.95
N ASN A 231 -22.23 -0.59 -0.50
CA ASN A 231 -22.75 -0.07 0.78
C ASN A 231 -21.89 -0.50 1.96
N ASN A 232 -21.43 -1.75 1.99
CA ASN A 232 -20.53 -2.24 3.03
C ASN A 232 -19.24 -1.43 3.06
N TYR A 233 -18.66 -1.14 1.89
CA TYR A 233 -17.44 -0.34 1.79
C TYR A 233 -17.67 1.12 2.23
N LEU A 234 -18.78 1.74 1.82
CA LEU A 234 -19.11 3.11 2.24
C LEU A 234 -19.32 3.19 3.76
N ASN A 235 -20.03 2.22 4.35
CA ASN A 235 -20.17 2.15 5.81
C ASN A 235 -18.82 1.99 6.51
N LEU A 236 -17.91 1.17 5.95
CA LEU A 236 -16.55 1.02 6.46
C LEU A 236 -15.80 2.37 6.44
N LEU A 237 -15.90 3.13 5.34
CA LEU A 237 -15.28 4.46 5.24
C LEU A 237 -15.87 5.47 6.25
N GLU A 238 -17.18 5.42 6.50
CA GLU A 238 -17.83 6.27 7.51
C GLU A 238 -17.36 5.92 8.92
N GLU A 239 -17.32 4.62 9.25
CA GLU A 239 -16.79 4.16 10.53
C GLU A 239 -15.32 4.55 10.71
N ALA A 240 -14.52 4.49 9.63
CA ALA A 240 -13.16 4.97 9.61
C ALA A 240 -13.05 6.46 9.97
N LYS A 241 -13.87 7.29 9.35
CA LYS A 241 -13.91 8.75 9.63
C LYS A 241 -14.29 9.02 11.10
N LYS A 242 -15.23 8.25 11.66
CA LYS A 242 -15.63 8.37 13.08
C LYS A 242 -14.50 7.98 14.02
N ARG A 243 -13.70 6.97 13.65
CA ARG A 243 -12.60 6.43 14.47
C ARG A 243 -11.23 7.03 14.14
N ASP A 244 -11.16 8.05 13.28
CA ASP A 244 -9.89 8.72 12.97
C ASP A 244 -9.28 9.27 14.26
N HIS A 245 -8.09 8.79 14.61
CA HIS A 245 -7.39 9.16 15.83
C HIS A 245 -7.11 10.66 15.93
N ARG A 246 -6.97 11.38 14.80
CA ARG A 246 -6.77 12.83 14.77
C ARG A 246 -8.04 13.57 15.21
N LYS A 247 -9.21 13.08 14.75
CA LYS A 247 -10.52 13.59 15.15
C LYS A 247 -10.77 13.32 16.63
N LEU A 248 -10.63 12.05 17.05
CA LEU A 248 -10.81 11.63 18.44
C LEU A 248 -9.80 12.33 19.37
N GLY A 249 -8.54 12.47 18.93
CA GLY A 249 -7.50 13.18 19.66
C GLY A 249 -7.86 14.63 19.98
N LYS A 250 -8.45 15.32 19.00
CA LYS A 250 -8.94 16.71 19.17
C LYS A 250 -10.18 16.76 20.08
N GLU A 251 -11.20 15.93 19.81
CA GLU A 251 -12.47 15.90 20.55
C GLU A 251 -12.26 15.53 22.02
N LEU A 252 -11.43 14.53 22.29
CA LEU A 252 -11.14 14.04 23.63
C LEU A 252 -9.96 14.77 24.32
N LYS A 253 -9.34 15.73 23.65
CA LYS A 253 -8.20 16.50 24.12
C LYS A 253 -7.04 15.60 24.54
N LEU A 254 -6.61 14.69 23.64
CA LEU A 254 -5.56 13.71 23.91
C LEU A 254 -4.18 14.24 23.55
N PHE A 255 -4.04 14.87 22.40
CA PHE A 255 -2.78 15.42 21.90
C PHE A 255 -3.02 16.58 20.93
N THR A 256 -1.96 17.32 20.65
CA THR A 256 -1.95 18.37 19.65
C THR A 256 -0.58 18.46 18.97
N PHE A 257 -0.53 19.17 17.85
CA PHE A 257 0.71 19.56 17.17
C PHE A 257 0.78 21.10 17.14
N ASP A 258 1.97 21.62 17.25
CA ASP A 258 2.23 23.05 17.23
C ASP A 258 3.29 23.40 16.19
N THR A 259 3.10 24.50 15.45
CA THR A 259 4.01 24.91 14.36
C THR A 259 5.36 25.39 14.87
N GLU A 260 5.40 25.99 16.07
CA GLU A 260 6.65 26.46 16.70
C GLU A 260 7.48 25.30 17.26
N ILE A 261 6.82 24.21 17.69
CA ILE A 261 7.49 22.96 18.08
C ILE A 261 8.01 22.22 16.86
N GLY A 262 7.20 22.17 15.79
CA GLY A 262 7.55 21.54 14.52
C GLY A 262 6.69 20.34 14.14
N PRO A 263 6.68 19.99 12.84
CA PRO A 263 5.83 18.95 12.31
C PRO A 263 6.25 17.56 12.81
N GLY A 264 5.26 16.72 13.15
CA GLY A 264 5.49 15.34 13.59
C GLY A 264 6.04 15.21 15.02
N LEU A 265 5.98 16.28 15.82
CA LEU A 265 6.38 16.30 17.21
C LEU A 265 5.12 16.48 18.07
N PRO A 266 4.46 15.40 18.54
CA PRO A 266 3.21 15.47 19.27
C PRO A 266 3.39 16.03 20.67
N LEU A 267 2.48 16.90 21.09
CA LEU A 267 2.32 17.36 22.47
C LEU A 267 1.16 16.58 23.08
N TRP A 268 1.44 15.82 24.13
CA TRP A 268 0.43 15.05 24.84
C TRP A 268 -0.27 15.94 25.88
N LEU A 269 -1.59 15.98 25.79
CA LEU A 269 -2.43 16.72 26.75
C LEU A 269 -2.73 15.82 27.97
N PRO A 270 -3.25 16.37 29.08
CA PRO A 270 -3.46 15.59 30.31
C PRO A 270 -4.24 14.30 30.11
N ASN A 271 -5.33 14.29 29.34
CA ASN A 271 -6.11 13.08 29.07
C ASN A 271 -5.31 12.04 28.29
N GLY A 272 -4.52 12.47 27.31
CA GLY A 272 -3.65 11.59 26.54
C GLY A 272 -2.52 11.00 27.36
N THR A 273 -1.96 11.80 28.27
CA THR A 273 -0.90 11.35 29.20
C THR A 273 -1.38 10.21 30.09
N VAL A 274 -2.61 10.30 30.63
CA VAL A 274 -3.20 9.19 31.42
C VAL A 274 -3.28 7.91 30.62
N ILE A 275 -3.71 7.98 29.34
CA ILE A 275 -3.78 6.80 28.47
C ILE A 275 -2.39 6.19 28.25
N ILE A 276 -1.38 7.03 28.00
CA ILE A 276 0.00 6.56 27.79
C ILE A 276 0.51 5.87 29.05
N GLU A 277 0.35 6.49 30.21
CA GLU A 277 0.83 5.95 31.48
C GLU A 277 0.20 4.58 31.81
N GLU A 278 -1.10 4.40 31.56
CA GLU A 278 -1.76 3.10 31.75
C GLU A 278 -1.27 2.03 30.75
N ILE A 279 -1.03 2.41 29.49
CA ILE A 279 -0.44 1.49 28.50
C ILE A 279 1.00 1.12 28.87
N GLU A 280 1.81 2.09 29.28
CA GLU A 280 3.17 1.85 29.75
C GLU A 280 3.20 0.94 31.00
N LYS A 281 2.29 1.16 31.93
CA LYS A 281 2.16 0.33 33.13
C LYS A 281 1.86 -1.12 32.76
N LEU A 282 0.86 -1.34 31.90
CA LEU A 282 0.49 -2.68 31.40
C LEU A 282 1.70 -3.39 30.77
N ALA A 283 2.46 -2.67 29.91
CA ALA A 283 3.60 -3.25 29.24
C ALA A 283 4.73 -3.57 30.23
N LYS A 284 5.09 -2.64 31.10
CA LYS A 284 6.15 -2.83 32.13
C LYS A 284 5.82 -3.97 33.09
N GLU A 285 4.56 -4.13 33.48
CA GLU A 285 4.12 -5.25 34.31
C GLU A 285 4.21 -6.59 33.58
N SER A 286 3.79 -6.62 32.30
CA SER A 286 3.88 -7.81 31.46
C SER A 286 5.34 -8.23 31.21
N GLU A 287 6.21 -7.30 30.89
CA GLU A 287 7.63 -7.53 30.68
C GLU A 287 8.34 -8.01 31.95
N ARG A 288 8.06 -7.37 33.09
CA ARG A 288 8.62 -7.79 34.37
C ARG A 288 8.22 -9.23 34.73
N PHE A 289 6.99 -9.60 34.42
CA PHE A 289 6.52 -10.99 34.61
C PHE A 289 7.28 -11.99 33.74
N LEU A 290 7.70 -11.58 32.54
CA LEU A 290 8.49 -12.37 31.60
C LEU A 290 10.01 -12.25 31.82
N GLY A 291 10.46 -11.63 32.90
CA GLY A 291 11.86 -11.53 33.30
C GLY A 291 12.65 -10.41 32.63
N TYR A 292 12.01 -9.43 31.99
CA TYR A 292 12.69 -8.26 31.46
C TYR A 292 13.13 -7.30 32.54
N SER A 293 14.36 -6.80 32.42
CA SER A 293 14.91 -5.71 33.23
C SER A 293 14.71 -4.37 32.55
N GLN A 294 14.02 -3.44 33.22
CA GLN A 294 13.81 -2.10 32.70
C GLN A 294 15.10 -1.29 32.71
N VAL A 295 15.41 -0.64 31.59
CA VAL A 295 16.58 0.23 31.46
C VAL A 295 16.17 1.61 30.97
N ARG A 296 17.09 2.59 31.02
CA ARG A 296 16.91 3.92 30.45
C ARG A 296 18.21 4.39 29.80
N THR A 297 18.09 5.00 28.63
CA THR A 297 19.23 5.44 27.83
C THR A 297 19.09 6.91 27.43
N PRO A 298 20.20 7.63 27.22
CA PRO A 298 20.19 9.04 26.83
C PRO A 298 19.67 9.24 25.41
N HIS A 299 19.14 10.43 25.14
CA HIS A 299 18.60 10.79 23.82
C HIS A 299 19.68 11.20 22.81
N VAL A 300 20.85 11.56 23.29
CA VAL A 300 21.95 12.11 22.47
C VAL A 300 23.21 11.24 22.64
N THR A 301 23.90 10.97 21.54
CA THR A 301 25.14 10.18 21.57
C THR A 301 26.12 10.61 20.47
N LYS A 302 27.41 10.29 20.67
CA LYS A 302 28.46 10.57 19.69
C LYS A 302 28.34 9.73 18.44
N GLU A 303 28.72 10.29 17.29
CA GLU A 303 28.73 9.65 15.97
C GLU A 303 29.36 8.26 15.96
N ILE A 304 30.47 8.08 16.69
CA ILE A 304 31.22 6.85 16.73
C ILE A 304 30.39 5.61 17.11
N LEU A 305 29.36 5.79 17.92
CA LEU A 305 28.49 4.67 18.29
C LEU A 305 27.67 4.20 17.07
N TYR A 306 27.15 5.12 16.29
CA TYR A 306 26.36 4.79 15.08
C TYR A 306 27.22 4.26 13.94
N GLN A 307 28.47 4.66 13.83
CA GLN A 307 29.44 4.05 12.91
C GLN A 307 29.70 2.59 13.28
N LYS A 308 29.92 2.29 14.58
CA LYS A 308 30.17 0.93 15.08
C LYS A 308 29.00 -0.02 14.91
N THR A 309 27.78 0.49 14.96
CA THR A 309 26.55 -0.31 14.89
C THR A 309 25.93 -0.32 13.49
N GLY A 310 26.58 0.26 12.47
CA GLY A 310 26.13 0.26 11.09
C GLY A 310 24.97 1.22 10.79
N HIS A 311 24.46 1.98 11.77
CA HIS A 311 23.45 2.99 11.49
C HIS A 311 23.97 4.06 10.52
N LEU A 312 25.23 4.37 10.57
CA LEU A 312 25.95 5.12 9.57
C LEU A 312 26.87 4.18 8.79
N PRO A 313 26.67 4.00 7.45
CA PRO A 313 25.82 4.81 6.58
C PRO A 313 24.37 4.30 6.36
N TYR A 314 24.00 3.07 6.79
CA TYR A 314 22.78 2.37 6.32
C TYR A 314 21.44 3.02 6.71
N TYR A 315 21.41 3.84 7.77
CA TYR A 315 20.19 4.48 8.28
C TYR A 315 20.24 6.01 8.27
N LYS A 316 21.25 6.59 7.63
CA LYS A 316 21.54 8.03 7.64
C LYS A 316 20.36 8.90 7.22
N ASP A 317 19.62 8.50 6.19
CA ASP A 317 18.53 9.29 5.61
C ASP A 317 17.32 9.46 6.55
N SER A 318 17.19 8.58 7.55
CA SER A 318 16.14 8.63 8.57
C SER A 318 16.61 9.29 9.87
N MET A 319 17.86 9.71 9.96
CA MET A 319 18.41 10.36 11.15
C MET A 319 18.34 11.88 11.05
N TYR A 320 18.10 12.56 12.17
CA TYR A 320 18.30 14.00 12.24
C TYR A 320 19.75 14.35 11.93
N PRO A 321 20.01 15.51 11.33
CA PRO A 321 21.38 15.98 11.09
C PRO A 321 22.23 15.99 12.36
N ALA A 322 23.53 15.79 12.21
CA ALA A 322 24.45 15.86 13.32
C ALA A 322 24.50 17.25 13.95
N MET A 323 24.59 17.30 15.24
CA MET A 323 24.92 18.51 16.00
C MET A 323 26.43 18.55 16.20
N ASP A 324 27.10 19.62 15.81
CA ASP A 324 28.50 19.85 16.13
C ASP A 324 28.63 20.55 17.48
N ILE A 325 29.29 19.90 18.42
CA ILE A 325 29.53 20.45 19.77
C ILE A 325 31.03 20.35 20.02
N ASP A 326 31.70 21.47 20.00
CA ASP A 326 33.15 21.58 20.20
C ASP A 326 33.97 20.66 19.27
N GLY A 327 33.60 20.60 17.99
CA GLY A 327 34.23 19.74 16.99
C GLY A 327 33.90 18.25 17.11
N THR A 328 32.98 17.89 17.98
CA THR A 328 32.48 16.51 18.13
C THR A 328 31.06 16.41 17.63
N LYS A 329 30.80 15.47 16.71
CA LYS A 329 29.46 15.24 16.18
C LYS A 329 28.62 14.36 17.10
N TYR A 330 27.44 14.86 17.44
CA TYR A 330 26.41 14.16 18.17
C TYR A 330 25.16 14.02 17.34
N PHE A 331 24.40 12.95 17.59
CA PHE A 331 23.11 12.67 16.94
C PHE A 331 22.05 12.45 18.00
N ILE A 332 20.80 12.80 17.65
CA ILE A 332 19.63 12.41 18.41
C ILE A 332 19.34 10.94 18.09
N LYS A 333 18.96 10.18 19.09
CA LYS A 333 18.76 8.72 19.03
C LYS A 333 17.60 8.33 18.07
N PRO A 334 17.88 7.59 16.97
CA PRO A 334 16.84 7.07 16.07
C PRO A 334 16.31 5.70 16.50
N MET A 335 17.09 4.94 17.27
CA MET A 335 16.82 3.60 17.78
C MET A 335 17.50 3.37 19.13
N ASN A 336 16.97 2.42 19.92
CA ASN A 336 17.51 2.07 21.25
C ASN A 336 18.64 1.03 21.19
N CYS A 337 18.71 0.23 20.12
CA CYS A 337 19.64 -0.90 19.96
C CYS A 337 21.10 -0.58 20.33
N PRO A 338 21.74 0.48 19.80
CA PRO A 338 23.14 0.78 20.11
C PRO A 338 23.40 1.01 21.60
N HIS A 339 22.45 1.62 22.29
CA HIS A 339 22.55 1.91 23.73
C HIS A 339 22.36 0.65 24.56
N HIS A 340 21.40 -0.22 24.25
CA HIS A 340 21.20 -1.50 24.93
C HIS A 340 22.44 -2.40 24.81
N HIS A 341 23.10 -2.45 23.66
CA HIS A 341 24.36 -3.18 23.51
C HIS A 341 25.48 -2.61 24.39
N LYS A 342 25.50 -1.29 24.62
CA LYS A 342 26.44 -0.68 25.57
C LYS A 342 26.10 -1.03 27.00
N LEU A 343 24.83 -1.07 27.38
CA LEU A 343 24.39 -1.54 28.70
C LEU A 343 24.78 -3.01 28.93
N TYR A 344 24.57 -3.87 27.93
CA TYR A 344 24.99 -5.26 28.01
C TYR A 344 26.48 -5.40 28.29
N ASN A 345 27.31 -4.63 27.59
CA ASN A 345 28.76 -4.65 27.72
C ASN A 345 29.29 -3.89 28.95
N ALA A 346 28.46 -3.15 29.68
CA ALA A 346 28.91 -2.38 30.83
C ALA A 346 29.32 -3.24 32.06
N ILE A 347 28.80 -4.47 32.10
CA ILE A 347 29.05 -5.41 33.20
C ILE A 347 29.58 -6.71 32.58
N PRO A 348 30.73 -7.26 33.06
CA PRO A 348 31.19 -8.58 32.66
C PRO A 348 30.12 -9.65 32.97
N ARG A 349 29.82 -10.51 32.02
CA ARG A 349 28.73 -11.50 32.12
C ARG A 349 29.24 -12.89 31.76
N SER A 350 28.65 -13.89 32.40
CA SER A 350 28.80 -15.28 32.03
C SER A 350 27.72 -15.70 31.03
N TYR A 351 28.05 -16.58 30.09
CA TYR A 351 27.07 -17.20 29.20
C TYR A 351 25.99 -17.97 29.99
N LYS A 352 26.26 -18.35 31.23
CA LYS A 352 25.30 -19.01 32.12
C LYS A 352 24.17 -18.08 32.63
N GLU A 353 24.34 -16.76 32.46
CA GLU A 353 23.34 -15.77 32.85
C GLU A 353 22.30 -15.54 31.73
N LEU A 354 22.54 -16.09 30.54
CA LEU A 354 21.61 -15.98 29.41
C LEU A 354 20.35 -16.86 29.64
N PRO A 355 19.18 -16.42 29.21
CA PRO A 355 18.91 -15.19 28.46
C PRO A 355 18.89 -13.93 29.33
N ILE A 356 19.40 -12.82 28.81
CA ILE A 356 19.32 -11.50 29.45
C ILE A 356 18.38 -10.63 28.59
N LYS A 357 17.37 -10.07 29.22
CA LYS A 357 16.32 -9.30 28.55
C LYS A 357 16.29 -7.87 29.10
N PHE A 358 16.52 -6.87 28.22
CA PHE A 358 16.38 -5.45 28.55
C PHE A 358 15.16 -4.90 27.84
N SER A 359 14.37 -4.07 28.51
CA SER A 359 13.27 -3.33 27.90
C SER A 359 13.30 -1.85 28.30
N GLU A 360 12.85 -0.99 27.40
CA GLU A 360 12.81 0.46 27.57
C GLU A 360 11.59 1.05 26.85
N TYR A 361 10.87 1.95 27.52
CA TYR A 361 10.08 2.95 26.82
C TYR A 361 11.01 4.07 26.36
N GLY A 362 11.65 3.85 25.23
CA GLY A 362 12.69 4.72 24.71
C GLY A 362 12.14 5.74 23.72
N THR A 363 12.37 7.03 24.00
CA THR A 363 12.05 8.07 23.02
C THR A 363 13.07 8.06 21.89
N CYS A 364 12.58 7.84 20.67
CA CYS A 364 13.37 7.86 19.44
C CYS A 364 12.91 8.98 18.52
N TYR A 365 13.83 9.46 17.68
CA TYR A 365 13.60 10.59 16.78
C TYR A 365 14.00 10.20 15.36
N ARG A 366 13.06 10.32 14.41
CA ARG A 366 13.30 10.00 12.99
C ARG A 366 12.96 11.18 12.12
N TYR A 367 13.85 11.53 11.20
CA TYR A 367 13.63 12.63 10.28
C TYR A 367 12.73 12.20 9.11
N GLU A 368 11.46 11.98 9.43
CA GLU A 368 10.45 11.65 8.42
C GLU A 368 10.17 12.85 7.51
N LYS A 369 10.01 12.61 6.20
CA LYS A 369 9.66 13.66 5.22
C LYS A 369 8.28 14.23 5.54
N SER A 370 8.11 15.56 5.43
CA SER A 370 6.86 16.25 5.79
C SER A 370 5.61 15.66 5.09
N GLY A 371 5.71 15.29 3.81
CA GLY A 371 4.61 14.68 3.07
C GLY A 371 4.21 13.27 3.51
N GLN A 372 4.98 12.64 4.39
CA GLN A 372 4.72 11.30 4.92
C GLN A 372 4.11 11.34 6.33
N LEU A 373 4.11 12.50 7.00
CA LEU A 373 3.60 12.62 8.35
C LEU A 373 2.07 12.43 8.38
N PHE A 374 1.61 11.62 9.34
CA PHE A 374 0.20 11.29 9.45
C PHE A 374 -0.24 11.10 10.92
N GLY A 375 -0.75 12.14 11.53
CA GLY A 375 -1.20 12.13 12.93
C GLY A 375 -0.18 11.50 13.86
N LEU A 376 -0.59 10.52 14.68
CA LEU A 376 0.29 9.72 15.54
C LEU A 376 0.85 8.47 14.84
N MET A 377 0.36 8.11 13.64
CA MET A 377 0.79 6.92 12.92
C MET A 377 2.18 7.06 12.30
N ARG A 378 2.56 8.28 11.90
CA ARG A 378 3.90 8.59 11.40
C ARG A 378 4.35 9.95 11.92
N VAL A 379 5.25 9.91 12.87
CA VAL A 379 5.74 11.04 13.66
C VAL A 379 7.26 11.15 13.59
N ARG A 380 7.81 12.28 14.02
CA ARG A 380 9.26 12.49 14.14
C ARG A 380 9.79 12.23 15.55
N SER A 381 8.94 12.23 16.55
CA SER A 381 9.25 11.81 17.92
C SER A 381 8.27 10.75 18.35
N LEU A 382 8.75 9.57 18.74
CA LEU A 382 7.95 8.43 19.16
C LEU A 382 8.52 7.82 20.44
N GLN A 383 7.64 7.36 21.32
CA GLN A 383 8.01 6.51 22.45
C GLN A 383 7.84 5.06 22.00
N MET A 384 8.95 4.33 21.97
CA MET A 384 8.98 2.96 21.53
C MET A 384 9.06 2.04 22.74
N ASN A 385 8.10 1.13 22.87
CA ASN A 385 8.23 -0.02 23.78
C ASN A 385 9.16 -1.01 23.09
N ASP A 386 10.43 -0.97 23.45
CA ASP A 386 11.51 -1.67 22.78
C ASP A 386 12.25 -2.59 23.76
N ALA A 387 12.69 -3.75 23.27
CA ALA A 387 13.40 -4.73 24.07
C ALA A 387 14.53 -5.38 23.27
N HIS A 388 15.58 -5.80 24.00
CA HIS A 388 16.70 -6.57 23.43
C HIS A 388 16.91 -7.81 24.30
N ILE A 389 16.84 -8.97 23.65
CA ILE A 389 17.03 -10.28 24.28
C ILE A 389 18.39 -10.83 23.81
N TYR A 390 19.26 -11.09 24.77
CA TYR A 390 20.57 -11.71 24.55
C TYR A 390 20.46 -13.16 24.97
N CYS A 391 20.57 -14.07 24.02
CA CYS A 391 20.37 -15.51 24.24
C CYS A 391 21.35 -16.33 23.40
N THR A 392 21.48 -17.64 23.70
CA THR A 392 22.17 -18.59 22.83
C THR A 392 21.26 -19.02 21.69
N ASP A 393 21.85 -19.70 20.67
CA ASP A 393 21.07 -20.25 19.56
C ASP A 393 20.01 -21.24 20.06
N GLU A 394 20.34 -22.05 21.07
CA GLU A 394 19.42 -23.03 21.65
C GLU A 394 18.24 -22.38 22.41
N GLN A 395 18.45 -21.19 22.98
CA GLN A 395 17.42 -20.44 23.69
C GLN A 395 16.55 -19.60 22.76
N PHE A 396 17.02 -19.33 21.54
CA PHE A 396 16.37 -18.40 20.60
C PHE A 396 14.91 -18.73 20.36
N LYS A 397 14.61 -20.00 20.11
CA LYS A 397 13.24 -20.46 19.80
C LYS A 397 12.27 -20.14 20.93
N ASP A 398 12.62 -20.48 22.16
CA ASP A 398 11.72 -20.30 23.32
C ASP A 398 11.46 -18.81 23.57
N GLU A 399 12.51 -17.99 23.50
CA GLU A 399 12.41 -16.54 23.62
C GLU A 399 11.57 -15.90 22.53
N PHE A 400 11.76 -16.35 21.28
CA PHE A 400 10.99 -15.87 20.14
C PHE A 400 9.48 -16.20 20.28
N LEU A 401 9.16 -17.44 20.67
CA LEU A 401 7.77 -17.86 20.87
C LEU A 401 7.11 -17.13 22.06
N GLU A 402 7.88 -16.78 23.09
CA GLU A 402 7.38 -15.98 24.20
C GLU A 402 7.01 -14.54 23.76
N VAL A 403 7.82 -13.93 22.89
CA VAL A 403 7.48 -12.64 22.27
C VAL A 403 6.19 -12.75 21.43
N CYS A 404 6.04 -13.80 20.62
CA CYS A 404 4.82 -14.02 19.84
C CYS A 404 3.57 -14.15 20.74
N LYS A 405 3.67 -14.88 21.87
CA LYS A 405 2.59 -14.97 22.85
C LYS A 405 2.23 -13.60 23.45
N LEU A 406 3.23 -12.74 23.66
CA LEU A 406 3.01 -11.39 24.16
C LEU A 406 2.23 -10.53 23.15
N TYR A 407 2.55 -10.62 21.85
CA TYR A 407 1.76 -9.99 20.79
C TYR A 407 0.29 -10.43 20.84
N LEU A 408 0.05 -11.74 20.86
CA LEU A 408 -1.31 -12.29 20.91
C LEU A 408 -2.08 -11.84 22.17
N LYS A 409 -1.41 -11.73 23.32
CA LYS A 409 -1.98 -11.17 24.54
C LYS A 409 -2.45 -9.73 24.33
N TYR A 410 -1.61 -8.87 23.71
CA TYR A 410 -1.97 -7.48 23.45
C TYR A 410 -3.07 -7.37 22.40
N PHE A 411 -3.05 -8.19 21.35
CA PHE A 411 -4.13 -8.19 20.36
C PHE A 411 -5.48 -8.50 20.99
N LYS A 412 -5.52 -9.46 21.89
CA LYS A 412 -6.74 -9.77 22.67
C LYS A 412 -7.19 -8.60 23.55
N ILE A 413 -6.27 -7.92 24.23
CA ILE A 413 -6.58 -6.77 25.10
C ILE A 413 -7.11 -5.59 24.29
N PHE A 414 -6.50 -5.30 23.12
CA PHE A 414 -6.87 -4.16 22.27
C PHE A 414 -7.95 -4.49 21.23
N GLY A 415 -8.48 -5.73 21.21
CA GLY A 415 -9.52 -6.12 20.26
C GLY A 415 -9.05 -6.17 18.81
N ILE A 416 -7.77 -6.48 18.57
CA ILE A 416 -7.21 -6.66 17.22
C ILE A 416 -7.48 -8.09 16.78
N GLU A 417 -8.52 -8.26 15.95
CA GLU A 417 -8.98 -9.58 15.50
C GLU A 417 -8.27 -10.04 14.23
N LYS A 418 -7.89 -9.10 13.36
CA LYS A 418 -7.26 -9.40 12.06
C LYS A 418 -5.79 -8.95 12.07
N TYR A 419 -4.91 -9.92 11.93
CA TYR A 419 -3.46 -9.70 11.79
C TYR A 419 -2.85 -10.78 10.88
N SER A 420 -1.68 -10.51 10.31
CA SER A 420 -0.83 -11.50 9.67
C SER A 420 0.62 -11.31 10.10
N MET A 421 1.40 -12.38 10.04
CA MET A 421 2.83 -12.31 10.30
C MET A 421 3.61 -12.51 9.00
N ARG A 422 4.62 -11.69 8.79
CA ARG A 422 5.46 -11.70 7.60
C ARG A 422 6.91 -11.87 7.99
N LEU A 423 7.55 -12.94 7.53
CA LEU A 423 8.99 -13.11 7.63
C LEU A 423 9.66 -12.34 6.49
N SER A 424 10.26 -11.23 6.84
CA SER A 424 10.97 -10.35 5.91
C SER A 424 12.43 -10.78 5.80
N LEU A 425 12.80 -11.27 4.61
CA LEU A 425 14.10 -11.80 4.26
C LEU A 425 14.96 -10.77 3.53
N HIS A 426 16.29 -10.96 3.55
CA HIS A 426 17.18 -10.15 2.74
C HIS A 426 17.11 -10.50 1.25
N ASP A 427 17.55 -9.57 0.39
CA ASP A 427 17.89 -9.85 -1.01
C ASP A 427 19.42 -9.92 -1.15
N LYS A 428 19.93 -11.00 -1.71
CA LYS A 428 21.38 -11.22 -1.93
C LYS A 428 22.04 -10.08 -2.71
N LYS A 429 21.31 -9.41 -3.59
CA LYS A 429 21.80 -8.27 -4.37
C LYS A 429 22.08 -7.02 -3.53
N GLY A 430 21.46 -6.92 -2.35
CA GLY A 430 21.62 -5.78 -1.45
C GLY A 430 22.71 -5.94 -0.40
N LEU A 431 23.46 -7.06 -0.37
CA LEU A 431 24.54 -7.28 0.58
C LEU A 431 25.69 -6.28 0.36
N GLY A 432 26.08 -5.59 1.44
CA GLY A 432 27.11 -4.54 1.39
C GLY A 432 26.59 -3.15 1.03
N GLU A 433 25.36 -3.03 0.55
CA GLU A 433 24.70 -1.75 0.23
C GLU A 433 23.50 -1.46 1.17
N LYS A 434 22.46 -2.26 1.07
CA LYS A 434 21.27 -2.18 1.92
C LYS A 434 21.39 -3.00 3.21
N TYR A 435 22.14 -4.09 3.15
CA TYR A 435 22.29 -5.07 4.22
C TYR A 435 23.75 -5.28 4.60
N VAL A 436 24.00 -5.57 5.87
CA VAL A 436 25.34 -5.94 6.36
C VAL A 436 25.86 -7.14 5.56
N ASN A 437 27.14 -7.08 5.14
CA ASN A 437 27.77 -8.10 4.29
C ASN A 437 28.24 -9.33 5.10
N GLU A 438 27.27 -10.11 5.58
CA GLU A 438 27.50 -11.34 6.36
C GLU A 438 26.60 -12.49 5.84
N PRO A 439 26.82 -12.98 4.61
CA PRO A 439 25.87 -13.90 3.94
C PRO A 439 25.60 -15.20 4.70
N LYS A 440 26.56 -15.74 5.44
CA LYS A 440 26.37 -16.96 6.25
C LYS A 440 25.48 -16.70 7.45
N LEU A 441 25.63 -15.55 8.09
CA LEU A 441 24.83 -15.17 9.25
C LEU A 441 23.37 -14.93 8.83
N TRP A 442 23.14 -14.29 7.68
CA TRP A 442 21.81 -14.10 7.11
C TRP A 442 21.05 -15.42 6.94
N LEU A 443 21.68 -16.40 6.25
CA LEU A 443 21.04 -17.70 6.02
C LEU A 443 20.74 -18.43 7.33
N LYS A 444 21.66 -18.39 8.30
CA LYS A 444 21.47 -19.03 9.62
C LYS A 444 20.33 -18.38 10.39
N THR A 445 20.28 -17.05 10.46
CA THR A 445 19.27 -16.34 11.26
C THR A 445 17.89 -16.43 10.62
N GLU A 446 17.79 -16.37 9.30
CA GLU A 446 16.52 -16.58 8.59
C GLU A 446 15.95 -17.98 8.83
N GLU A 447 16.82 -19.01 8.83
CA GLU A 447 16.37 -20.38 9.11
C GLU A 447 15.90 -20.57 10.55
N LEU A 448 16.65 -20.03 11.54
CA LEU A 448 16.26 -20.08 12.95
C LEU A 448 14.88 -19.45 13.19
N VAL A 449 14.58 -18.31 12.56
CA VAL A 449 13.26 -17.66 12.67
C VAL A 449 12.18 -18.50 12.00
N ARG A 450 12.46 -19.03 10.81
CA ARG A 450 11.51 -19.88 10.07
C ARG A 450 11.15 -21.15 10.86
N GLU A 451 12.16 -21.85 11.37
CA GLU A 451 11.96 -23.05 12.20
C GLU A 451 11.13 -22.73 13.45
N ALA A 452 11.43 -21.64 14.14
CA ALA A 452 10.68 -21.23 15.33
C ALA A 452 9.21 -20.92 15.00
N MET A 453 8.92 -20.27 13.86
CA MET A 453 7.54 -20.00 13.44
C MET A 453 6.77 -21.27 13.07
N ILE A 454 7.39 -22.19 12.33
CA ILE A 454 6.79 -23.47 11.93
C ILE A 454 6.48 -24.32 13.18
N GLU A 455 7.44 -24.47 14.09
CA GLU A 455 7.26 -25.25 15.31
C GLU A 455 6.26 -24.60 16.28
N GLY A 456 6.14 -23.27 16.26
CA GLY A 456 5.14 -22.51 17.01
C GLY A 456 3.74 -22.57 16.40
N ASN A 457 3.53 -23.23 15.27
CA ASN A 457 2.29 -23.23 14.48
C ASN A 457 1.80 -21.80 14.18
N ILE A 458 2.73 -20.87 13.86
CA ILE A 458 2.43 -19.50 13.50
C ILE A 458 2.32 -19.45 11.97
N GLU A 459 1.17 -19.03 11.46
CA GLU A 459 0.98 -18.79 10.03
C GLU A 459 1.72 -17.51 9.62
N PHE A 460 2.51 -17.58 8.55
CA PHE A 460 3.27 -16.44 8.03
C PHE A 460 3.48 -16.54 6.52
N GLU A 461 3.72 -15.39 5.90
CA GLU A 461 4.22 -15.27 4.52
C GLU A 461 5.70 -14.85 4.52
N GLU A 462 6.45 -15.23 3.48
CA GLU A 462 7.84 -14.80 3.31
C GLU A 462 7.94 -13.74 2.20
N VAL A 463 8.61 -12.62 2.52
CA VAL A 463 8.85 -11.54 1.56
C VAL A 463 10.34 -11.20 1.49
N LYS A 464 10.90 -11.27 0.29
CA LYS A 464 12.31 -10.94 0.04
C LYS A 464 12.51 -9.44 -0.14
N GLY A 465 13.65 -8.95 0.31
CA GLY A 465 14.03 -7.55 0.11
C GLY A 465 13.53 -6.59 1.20
N GLU A 466 12.79 -7.06 2.20
CA GLU A 466 12.20 -6.23 3.25
C GLU A 466 12.84 -6.38 4.63
N ALA A 467 13.87 -7.22 4.78
CA ALA A 467 14.60 -7.35 6.04
C ALA A 467 15.17 -6.00 6.55
N ALA A 468 15.44 -5.91 7.83
CA ALA A 468 16.21 -4.82 8.40
C ALA A 468 17.67 -4.89 7.90
N PHE A 469 18.44 -3.80 7.94
CA PHE A 469 19.82 -3.81 7.46
C PHE A 469 20.74 -4.75 8.23
N TYR A 470 20.35 -5.11 9.45
CA TYR A 470 21.13 -5.92 10.40
C TYR A 470 20.64 -7.36 10.59
N GLY A 471 19.48 -7.73 10.08
CA GLY A 471 18.93 -9.09 10.26
C GLY A 471 17.52 -9.27 9.72
N PRO A 472 17.03 -10.53 9.63
CA PRO A 472 15.64 -10.80 9.30
C PRO A 472 14.70 -10.22 10.36
N LYS A 473 13.46 -9.96 9.98
CA LYS A 473 12.45 -9.47 10.91
C LYS A 473 11.12 -10.15 10.68
N ILE A 474 10.33 -10.20 11.74
CA ILE A 474 8.90 -10.49 11.64
C ILE A 474 8.15 -9.16 11.67
N ASP A 475 7.47 -8.87 10.61
CA ASP A 475 6.50 -7.78 10.56
C ASP A 475 5.14 -8.33 10.94
N VAL A 476 4.57 -7.80 12.01
CA VAL A 476 3.21 -8.13 12.42
C VAL A 476 2.30 -7.07 11.84
N GLN A 477 1.59 -7.44 10.79
CA GLN A 477 0.66 -6.55 10.10
C GLN A 477 -0.70 -6.65 10.76
N ILE A 478 -1.27 -5.50 11.10
CA ILE A 478 -2.61 -5.37 11.66
C ILE A 478 -3.46 -4.50 10.74
N TRP A 479 -4.73 -4.88 10.60
CA TRP A 479 -5.65 -4.07 9.81
C TRP A 479 -6.35 -3.06 10.71
N SER A 480 -6.30 -1.79 10.30
CA SER A 480 -7.11 -0.75 10.91
C SER A 480 -8.61 -1.06 10.72
N ALA A 481 -9.47 -0.37 11.46
CA ALA A 481 -10.94 -0.50 11.34
C ALA A 481 -11.49 -0.27 9.93
N ILE A 482 -10.68 0.29 9.02
CA ILE A 482 -11.01 0.52 7.60
C ILE A 482 -10.42 -0.52 6.65
N GLY A 483 -9.83 -1.59 7.19
CA GLY A 483 -9.21 -2.64 6.39
C GLY A 483 -7.91 -2.25 5.68
N LYS A 484 -7.24 -1.15 6.10
CA LYS A 484 -5.88 -0.82 5.65
C LYS A 484 -4.86 -1.43 6.60
N GLU A 485 -3.79 -2.00 6.02
CA GLU A 485 -2.58 -2.41 6.73
C GLU A 485 -1.83 -1.19 7.30
#